data_cc6756610b6e89c6195f2dd27ed189b1
#
_entry.id   cc6756610b6e89c6195f2dd27ed189b1
#
_cell.length_a   1.000
_cell.length_b   1.000
_cell.length_c   1.000
_cell.angle_alpha   90.00
_cell.angle_beta   90.00
_cell.angle_gamma   90.00
#
_symmetry.space_group_name_H-M   'P 1'
#
loop_
_entity.id
_entity.type
_entity.pdbx_description
1 polymer ?
#
loop_
_entity_poly.entity_id
_entity_poly.type
_entity_poly.pdbx_seq_one_letter_code
_entity_poly.pdbx_strand_id
1 'polypeptide(L)'
;MSCSCHTKHRLVVEGAAKPDEQCTTCAAKHVEMARAAWCEFVYEEANRRWVAGHVRLAVEHLKYDHRETALKLRDLAVIIEDNKDADRWDVMLRLESALLEVMALQAADRPELAARMAHLNAPRDKADIIIPLGGGSPHGNEELRLLLRSIEKNALGVGRVFIATTDAPEWLSDEVTVVPIADAHTDCKDANLIDKVLGVIEKHNVKRFVFCADDNCFVKPTRLDSIPLLYNPHLREHFRTGGTWHNRVLNTFAWADGRGIRLEHHFDTHAPQFFRDAATLAERMRQVDYKSGAGLTIMTAFRVVMGEVEHALPQGDWKETYEHQCEDNARFTDFEKPLIGYNDRGFETCLRARLFALFPERSKYEK
;
A
#
# COMPACT_ATOMS: atom_id res chain seq x y z
N MET A 1 -4.17 -15.67 29.82
CA MET A 1 -3.26 -16.57 30.56
C MET A 1 -1.85 -16.31 30.04
N SER A 2 -0.91 -15.87 30.88
CA SER A 2 0.49 -15.73 30.46
C SER A 2 1.11 -17.13 30.35
N CYS A 3 1.69 -17.46 29.19
CA CYS A 3 2.41 -18.73 29.01
C CYS A 3 3.62 -18.72 29.96
N SER A 4 3.80 -19.80 30.74
CA SER A 4 4.93 -19.96 31.67
C SER A 4 6.30 -19.95 30.98
N CYS A 5 6.35 -20.12 29.66
CA CYS A 5 7.58 -20.04 28.86
C CYS A 5 8.12 -18.61 28.70
N HIS A 6 7.34 -17.56 29.02
CA HIS A 6 7.77 -16.17 28.81
C HIS A 6 9.06 -15.78 29.55
N THR A 7 9.24 -16.26 30.76
CA THR A 7 10.44 -15.98 31.55
C THR A 7 11.66 -16.76 31.03
N LYS A 8 11.44 -17.94 30.45
CA LYS A 8 12.50 -18.77 29.85
C LYS A 8 12.97 -18.24 28.50
N HIS A 9 12.09 -17.53 27.74
CA HIS A 9 12.45 -16.96 26.43
C HIS A 9 13.59 -15.97 26.50
N ARG A 10 13.63 -15.13 27.54
CA ARG A 10 14.72 -14.18 27.73
C ARG A 10 16.06 -14.90 27.87
N LEU A 11 16.07 -16.02 28.62
CA LEU A 11 17.27 -16.85 28.85
C LEU A 11 17.67 -17.63 27.58
N VAL A 12 16.72 -18.02 26.71
CA VAL A 12 17.01 -18.70 25.44
C VAL A 12 17.65 -17.74 24.44
N VAL A 13 17.15 -16.51 24.33
CA VAL A 13 17.73 -15.46 23.49
C VAL A 13 19.13 -15.09 23.96
N GLU A 14 19.39 -15.15 25.27
CA GLU A 14 20.69 -14.93 25.89
C GLU A 14 21.58 -16.21 25.87
N GLY A 15 21.09 -17.32 25.27
CA GLY A 15 21.83 -18.60 25.16
C GLY A 15 21.91 -19.40 26.44
N ALA A 16 21.15 -19.02 27.48
CA ALA A 16 21.27 -19.59 28.84
C ALA A 16 20.30 -20.76 29.15
N ALA A 17 19.28 -21.00 28.30
CA ALA A 17 18.29 -22.08 28.51
C ALA A 17 17.80 -22.68 27.18
N LYS A 18 17.36 -23.95 27.24
CA LYS A 18 16.66 -24.58 26.10
C LYS A 18 15.20 -24.15 26.05
N PRO A 19 14.60 -23.97 24.87
CA PRO A 19 13.18 -23.68 24.73
C PRO A 19 12.34 -24.86 25.26
N ASP A 20 11.19 -24.56 25.87
CA ASP A 20 10.23 -25.61 26.23
C ASP A 20 9.68 -26.22 24.94
N GLU A 21 9.63 -27.54 24.89
CA GLU A 21 9.12 -28.27 23.72
C GLU A 21 7.63 -27.94 23.50
N GLN A 22 7.26 -27.74 22.23
CA GLN A 22 5.88 -27.70 21.73
C GLN A 22 5.00 -26.51 22.17
N CYS A 23 5.35 -25.28 21.79
CA CYS A 23 4.47 -24.13 22.01
C CYS A 23 4.21 -23.33 20.72
N THR A 24 3.11 -23.65 20.01
CA THR A 24 2.68 -22.92 18.82
C THR A 24 2.40 -21.44 19.14
N THR A 25 1.93 -21.11 20.36
CA THR A 25 1.75 -19.73 20.83
C THR A 25 3.06 -18.96 20.86
N CYS A 26 4.13 -19.58 21.31
CA CYS A 26 5.46 -18.96 21.32
C CYS A 26 6.03 -18.84 19.91
N ALA A 27 5.83 -19.86 19.06
CA ALA A 27 6.22 -19.79 17.65
C ALA A 27 5.55 -18.64 16.93
N ALA A 28 4.22 -18.48 17.05
CA ALA A 28 3.50 -17.36 16.44
C ALA A 28 4.03 -16.01 16.90
N LYS A 29 4.29 -15.85 18.20
CA LYS A 29 4.83 -14.60 18.74
C LYS A 29 6.23 -14.29 18.19
N HIS A 30 7.08 -15.28 18.01
CA HIS A 30 8.40 -15.07 17.44
C HIS A 30 8.33 -14.68 15.96
N VAL A 31 7.46 -15.31 15.17
CA VAL A 31 7.24 -14.91 13.78
C VAL A 31 6.66 -13.50 13.68
N GLU A 32 5.70 -13.15 14.58
CA GLU A 32 5.14 -11.79 14.64
C GLU A 32 6.19 -10.74 14.98
N MET A 33 7.06 -11.02 15.97
CA MET A 33 8.17 -10.14 16.31
C MET A 33 9.18 -10.01 15.18
N ALA A 34 9.51 -11.12 14.50
CA ALA A 34 10.39 -11.09 13.33
C ALA A 34 9.80 -10.23 12.21
N ARG A 35 8.49 -10.38 11.94
CA ARG A 35 7.78 -9.57 10.93
C ARG A 35 7.78 -8.07 11.28
N ALA A 36 7.47 -7.72 12.52
CA ALA A 36 7.47 -6.33 12.99
C ALA A 36 8.85 -5.69 12.84
N ALA A 37 9.90 -6.38 13.31
CA ALA A 37 11.27 -5.89 13.20
C ALA A 37 11.75 -5.78 11.74
N TRP A 38 11.33 -6.71 10.88
CA TRP A 38 11.66 -6.63 9.46
C TRP A 38 11.05 -5.38 8.80
N CYS A 39 9.86 -4.97 9.21
CA CYS A 39 9.23 -3.74 8.72
C CYS A 39 9.97 -2.46 9.17
N GLU A 40 10.56 -2.48 10.38
CA GLU A 40 11.14 -1.27 10.99
C GLU A 40 12.64 -1.07 10.67
N PHE A 41 13.45 -2.16 10.54
CA PHE A 41 14.91 -2.04 10.67
C PHE A 41 15.74 -2.85 9.64
N VAL A 42 15.32 -2.95 8.41
CA VAL A 42 15.88 -3.88 7.39
C VAL A 42 17.36 -3.67 7.03
N TYR A 43 17.90 -2.49 7.22
CA TYR A 43 19.21 -2.12 6.62
C TYR A 43 20.44 -2.51 7.42
N GLU A 44 20.32 -2.86 8.69
CA GLU A 44 21.44 -3.20 9.53
C GLU A 44 21.63 -4.73 9.67
N GLU A 45 22.85 -5.21 9.53
CA GLU A 45 23.20 -6.64 9.67
C GLU A 45 22.77 -7.21 11.03
N ALA A 46 22.88 -6.41 12.11
CA ALA A 46 22.45 -6.79 13.45
C ALA A 46 20.94 -7.10 13.49
N ASN A 47 20.12 -6.34 12.78
CA ASN A 47 18.67 -6.51 12.74
C ASN A 47 18.28 -7.75 11.94
N ARG A 48 18.96 -8.05 10.83
CA ARG A 48 18.74 -9.29 10.07
C ARG A 48 19.04 -10.53 10.93
N ARG A 49 20.15 -10.53 11.66
CA ARG A 49 20.50 -11.61 12.58
C ARG A 49 19.47 -11.76 13.70
N TRP A 50 18.95 -10.66 14.21
CA TRP A 50 17.90 -10.66 15.22
C TRP A 50 16.59 -11.26 14.69
N VAL A 51 16.15 -10.84 13.47
CA VAL A 51 14.97 -11.39 12.82
C VAL A 51 15.13 -12.87 12.52
N ALA A 52 16.25 -13.28 11.93
CA ALA A 52 16.56 -14.70 11.69
C ALA A 52 16.57 -15.52 12.98
N GLY A 53 17.08 -14.94 14.07
CA GLY A 53 17.07 -15.54 15.41
C GLY A 53 15.65 -15.84 15.90
N HIS A 54 14.71 -14.91 15.75
CA HIS A 54 13.31 -15.13 16.13
C HIS A 54 12.63 -16.18 15.25
N VAL A 55 12.89 -16.20 13.95
CA VAL A 55 12.36 -17.24 13.05
C VAL A 55 12.91 -18.61 13.45
N ARG A 56 14.20 -18.74 13.80
CA ARG A 56 14.78 -20.00 14.32
C ARG A 56 14.16 -20.45 15.63
N LEU A 57 13.85 -19.51 16.55
CA LEU A 57 13.14 -19.85 17.78
C LEU A 57 11.73 -20.40 17.49
N ALA A 58 11.03 -19.87 16.50
CA ALA A 58 9.76 -20.44 16.06
C ALA A 58 9.93 -21.88 15.51
N VAL A 59 11.01 -22.13 14.76
CA VAL A 59 11.36 -23.50 14.28
C VAL A 59 11.54 -24.46 15.45
N GLU A 60 12.27 -24.08 16.48
CA GLU A 60 12.49 -24.91 17.64
C GLU A 60 11.20 -25.30 18.38
N HIS A 61 10.19 -24.40 18.38
CA HIS A 61 8.88 -24.68 18.96
C HIS A 61 7.98 -25.59 18.13
N LEU A 62 8.26 -25.72 16.83
CA LEU A 62 7.42 -26.45 15.87
C LEU A 62 8.03 -27.78 15.40
N LYS A 63 9.32 -28.01 15.64
CA LYS A 63 10.10 -29.08 14.99
C LYS A 63 9.60 -30.51 15.15
N TYR A 64 8.87 -30.78 16.21
CA TYR A 64 8.38 -32.13 16.48
C TYR A 64 7.03 -32.42 15.84
N ASP A 65 6.03 -31.60 16.12
CA ASP A 65 4.64 -31.86 15.69
C ASP A 65 4.27 -31.21 14.38
N HIS A 66 5.03 -30.19 13.95
CA HIS A 66 4.73 -29.37 12.78
C HIS A 66 5.94 -29.24 11.84
N ARG A 67 6.54 -30.39 11.52
CA ARG A 67 7.82 -30.49 10.80
C ARG A 67 7.85 -29.73 9.48
N GLU A 68 6.76 -29.76 8.70
CA GLU A 68 6.70 -29.08 7.40
C GLU A 68 6.79 -27.55 7.56
N THR A 69 6.00 -26.97 8.46
CA THR A 69 6.04 -25.54 8.76
C THR A 69 7.39 -25.14 9.37
N ALA A 70 7.97 -26.00 10.22
CA ALA A 70 9.30 -25.77 10.77
C ALA A 70 10.39 -25.74 9.69
N LEU A 71 10.31 -26.60 8.66
CA LEU A 71 11.25 -26.59 7.53
C LEU A 71 11.15 -25.33 6.70
N LYS A 72 9.94 -24.87 6.37
CA LYS A 72 9.71 -23.61 5.63
C LYS A 72 10.28 -22.41 6.39
N LEU A 73 10.05 -22.33 7.70
CA LEU A 73 10.61 -21.27 8.57
C LEU A 73 12.13 -21.32 8.64
N ARG A 74 12.72 -22.52 8.72
CA ARG A 74 14.17 -22.69 8.74
C ARG A 74 14.80 -22.15 7.45
N ASP A 75 14.22 -22.49 6.28
CA ASP A 75 14.72 -22.03 5.01
C ASP A 75 14.57 -20.50 4.87
N LEU A 76 13.48 -19.93 5.40
CA LEU A 76 13.30 -18.49 5.48
C LEU A 76 14.35 -17.82 6.39
N ALA A 77 14.70 -18.41 7.53
CA ALA A 77 15.74 -17.87 8.41
C ALA A 77 17.11 -17.80 7.71
N VAL A 78 17.45 -18.80 6.90
CA VAL A 78 18.67 -18.81 6.09
C VAL A 78 18.64 -17.69 5.04
N ILE A 79 17.53 -17.51 4.33
CA ILE A 79 17.37 -16.42 3.35
C ILE A 79 17.57 -15.06 4.01
N ILE A 80 17.00 -14.83 5.20
CA ILE A 80 17.11 -13.56 5.93
C ILE A 80 18.57 -13.31 6.35
N GLU A 81 19.30 -14.33 6.80
CA GLU A 81 20.64 -14.18 7.34
C GLU A 81 21.71 -14.04 6.25
N ASP A 82 21.65 -14.89 5.24
CA ASP A 82 22.73 -15.05 4.26
C ASP A 82 22.58 -14.11 3.06
N ASN A 83 21.36 -13.66 2.74
CA ASN A 83 21.11 -12.87 1.57
C ASN A 83 20.97 -11.37 1.91
N LYS A 84 22.05 -10.61 1.72
CA LYS A 84 22.08 -9.16 1.92
C LYS A 84 21.15 -8.41 0.96
N ASP A 85 20.89 -9.03 -0.20
CA ASP A 85 20.09 -8.48 -1.30
C ASP A 85 18.69 -9.12 -1.37
N ALA A 86 18.28 -9.88 -0.33
CA ALA A 86 16.94 -10.45 -0.27
C ALA A 86 15.88 -9.35 -0.42
N ASP A 87 15.00 -9.52 -1.41
CA ASP A 87 13.90 -8.59 -1.59
C ASP A 87 13.09 -8.49 -0.28
N ARG A 88 13.11 -7.30 0.30
CA ARG A 88 12.41 -6.98 1.56
C ARG A 88 10.96 -7.45 1.53
N TRP A 89 10.30 -7.31 0.38
CA TRP A 89 8.90 -7.64 0.20
C TRP A 89 8.66 -9.13 0.09
N ASP A 90 9.53 -9.88 -0.58
CA ASP A 90 9.46 -11.33 -0.64
C ASP A 90 9.61 -11.93 0.77
N VAL A 91 10.58 -11.44 1.53
CA VAL A 91 10.78 -11.86 2.93
C VAL A 91 9.56 -11.50 3.80
N MET A 92 9.00 -10.31 3.65
CA MET A 92 7.81 -9.88 4.41
C MET A 92 6.59 -10.74 4.08
N LEU A 93 6.35 -11.04 2.81
CA LEU A 93 5.26 -11.92 2.37
C LEU A 93 5.42 -13.34 2.91
N ARG A 94 6.66 -13.85 2.92
CA ARG A 94 6.97 -15.17 3.49
C ARG A 94 6.79 -15.21 5.01
N LEU A 95 7.20 -14.15 5.73
CA LEU A 95 6.95 -14.02 7.17
C LEU A 95 5.45 -13.94 7.47
N GLU A 96 4.68 -13.22 6.67
CA GLU A 96 3.22 -13.13 6.82
C GLU A 96 2.55 -14.49 6.56
N SER A 97 2.96 -15.19 5.50
CA SER A 97 2.49 -16.54 5.21
C SER A 97 2.82 -17.53 6.33
N ALA A 98 4.05 -17.48 6.84
CA ALA A 98 4.49 -18.33 7.94
C ALA A 98 3.72 -18.03 9.24
N LEU A 99 3.44 -16.75 9.53
CA LEU A 99 2.62 -16.36 10.68
C LEU A 99 1.21 -16.95 10.57
N LEU A 100 0.60 -16.87 9.38
CA LEU A 100 -0.73 -17.45 9.12
C LEU A 100 -0.74 -18.96 9.29
N GLU A 101 0.30 -19.68 8.82
CA GLU A 101 0.43 -21.14 9.02
C GLU A 101 0.53 -21.48 10.52
N VAL A 102 1.38 -20.77 11.27
CA VAL A 102 1.54 -21.02 12.71
C VAL A 102 0.26 -20.69 13.49
N MET A 103 -0.43 -19.61 13.12
CA MET A 103 -1.73 -19.28 13.72
C MET A 103 -2.79 -20.33 13.39
N ALA A 104 -2.76 -20.93 12.19
CA ALA A 104 -3.67 -22.03 11.82
C ALA A 104 -3.48 -23.25 12.71
N LEU A 105 -2.22 -23.60 13.06
CA LEU A 105 -1.91 -24.67 13.99
C LEU A 105 -2.46 -24.40 15.40
N GLN A 106 -2.46 -23.14 15.85
CA GLN A 106 -3.05 -22.74 17.13
C GLN A 106 -4.57 -22.78 17.11
N ALA A 107 -5.19 -22.52 15.95
CA ALA A 107 -6.63 -22.46 15.80
C ALA A 107 -7.30 -23.84 15.91
N ALA A 108 -6.54 -24.92 15.64
CA ALA A 108 -7.05 -26.30 15.77
C ALA A 108 -7.56 -26.61 17.19
N ASP A 109 -6.95 -25.97 18.21
CA ASP A 109 -7.29 -26.19 19.62
C ASP A 109 -8.12 -25.05 20.24
N ARG A 110 -8.42 -23.97 19.49
CA ARG A 110 -9.08 -22.75 20.02
C ARG A 110 -10.09 -22.15 19.04
N PRO A 111 -11.40 -22.33 19.28
CA PRO A 111 -12.45 -21.87 18.36
C PRO A 111 -12.45 -20.35 18.11
N GLU A 112 -12.11 -19.55 19.14
CA GLU A 112 -12.01 -18.10 18.99
C GLU A 112 -10.85 -17.67 18.05
N LEU A 113 -9.75 -18.42 18.07
CA LEU A 113 -8.62 -18.19 17.16
C LEU A 113 -8.96 -18.67 15.76
N ALA A 114 -9.68 -19.80 15.64
CA ALA A 114 -10.21 -20.29 14.37
C ALA A 114 -11.14 -19.29 13.71
N ALA A 115 -12.03 -18.63 14.46
CA ALA A 115 -12.90 -17.56 13.95
C ALA A 115 -12.09 -16.35 13.45
N ARG A 116 -11.05 -15.95 14.20
CA ARG A 116 -10.13 -14.87 13.79
C ARG A 116 -9.32 -15.26 12.56
N MET A 117 -8.86 -16.51 12.48
CA MET A 117 -8.17 -17.06 11.32
C MET A 117 -9.06 -17.15 10.09
N ALA A 118 -10.33 -17.59 10.27
CA ALA A 118 -11.31 -17.58 9.20
C ALA A 118 -11.53 -16.16 8.64
N HIS A 119 -11.50 -15.15 9.49
CA HIS A 119 -11.57 -13.75 9.07
C HIS A 119 -10.29 -13.29 8.32
N LEU A 120 -9.10 -13.74 8.74
CA LEU A 120 -7.83 -13.43 8.09
C LEU A 120 -7.63 -14.22 6.79
N ASN A 121 -8.12 -15.46 6.72
CA ASN A 121 -8.05 -16.36 5.56
C ASN A 121 -9.31 -16.31 4.69
N ALA A 122 -10.37 -15.61 5.12
CA ALA A 122 -11.50 -15.34 4.24
C ALA A 122 -10.94 -14.82 2.91
N PRO A 123 -11.46 -15.28 1.75
CA PRO A 123 -11.07 -14.70 0.46
C PRO A 123 -11.17 -13.20 0.65
N ARG A 124 -10.01 -12.54 0.81
CA ARG A 124 -9.97 -11.10 1.09
C ARG A 124 -10.69 -10.47 -0.07
N ASP A 125 -11.84 -9.86 0.21
CA ASP A 125 -12.70 -9.33 -0.83
C ASP A 125 -11.86 -8.44 -1.73
N LYS A 126 -12.04 -8.61 -3.01
CA LYS A 126 -11.37 -7.79 -4.02
C LYS A 126 -11.65 -6.31 -3.75
N ALA A 127 -10.68 -5.45 -3.98
CA ALA A 127 -10.86 -4.02 -3.96
C ALA A 127 -11.08 -3.50 -5.39
N ASP A 128 -12.06 -2.63 -5.55
CA ASP A 128 -12.23 -1.93 -6.82
C ASP A 128 -11.12 -0.88 -6.99
N ILE A 129 -10.76 -0.55 -8.20
CA ILE A 129 -9.82 0.54 -8.49
C ILE A 129 -10.60 1.71 -9.07
N ILE A 130 -10.40 2.90 -8.52
CA ILE A 130 -11.00 4.14 -9.03
C ILE A 130 -9.88 5.04 -9.54
N ILE A 131 -9.94 5.36 -10.83
CA ILE A 131 -9.00 6.23 -11.53
C ILE A 131 -9.78 7.47 -11.99
N PRO A 132 -9.69 8.60 -11.27
CA PRO A 132 -10.27 9.85 -11.74
C PRO A 132 -9.35 10.46 -12.82
N LEU A 133 -9.72 10.30 -14.07
CA LEU A 133 -8.95 10.79 -15.22
C LEU A 133 -9.32 12.23 -15.53
N GLY A 134 -8.31 13.10 -15.65
CA GLY A 134 -8.45 14.45 -16.20
C GLY A 134 -8.55 14.42 -17.72
N GLY A 135 -8.94 15.55 -18.33
CA GLY A 135 -8.84 15.73 -19.79
C GLY A 135 -7.43 16.19 -20.18
N GLY A 136 -6.96 15.76 -21.36
CA GLY A 136 -5.80 16.39 -22.01
C GLY A 136 -4.42 15.89 -21.61
N SER A 137 -4.21 14.58 -21.50
CA SER A 137 -2.85 14.05 -21.44
C SER A 137 -2.07 14.41 -22.71
N PRO A 138 -0.87 15.05 -22.59
CA PRO A 138 -0.04 15.39 -23.73
C PRO A 138 0.52 14.14 -24.44
N HIS A 139 0.44 12.97 -23.79
CA HIS A 139 0.95 11.70 -24.31
C HIS A 139 -0.16 10.74 -24.78
N GLY A 140 -1.37 11.24 -25.07
CA GLY A 140 -2.48 10.41 -25.55
C GLY A 140 -2.94 9.35 -24.55
N ASN A 141 -2.85 9.64 -23.26
CA ASN A 141 -3.16 8.73 -22.16
C ASN A 141 -2.30 7.45 -22.11
N GLU A 142 -1.03 7.53 -22.54
CA GLU A 142 -0.10 6.40 -22.44
C GLU A 142 0.22 6.06 -20.97
N GLU A 143 0.22 7.05 -20.07
CA GLU A 143 0.35 6.90 -18.64
C GLU A 143 -0.72 5.96 -18.09
N LEU A 144 -1.98 6.23 -18.44
CA LEU A 144 -3.12 5.39 -18.08
C LEU A 144 -2.96 3.96 -18.65
N ARG A 145 -2.46 3.84 -19.90
CA ARG A 145 -2.22 2.53 -20.54
C ARG A 145 -1.20 1.72 -19.75
N LEU A 146 -0.11 2.34 -19.34
CA LEU A 146 0.92 1.70 -18.52
C LEU A 146 0.44 1.36 -17.12
N LEU A 147 -0.35 2.25 -16.48
CA LEU A 147 -1.02 1.92 -15.22
C LEU A 147 -1.88 0.67 -15.37
N LEU A 148 -2.75 0.59 -16.38
CA LEU A 148 -3.65 -0.55 -16.58
C LEU A 148 -2.90 -1.86 -16.86
N ARG A 149 -1.81 -1.82 -17.63
CA ARG A 149 -0.90 -2.98 -17.84
C ARG A 149 -0.23 -3.41 -16.56
N SER A 150 0.22 -2.44 -15.76
CA SER A 150 0.86 -2.72 -14.46
C SER A 150 -0.13 -3.29 -13.44
N ILE A 151 -1.39 -2.83 -13.46
CA ILE A 151 -2.48 -3.38 -12.65
C ILE A 151 -2.70 -4.85 -13.00
N GLU A 152 -2.85 -5.17 -14.28
CA GLU A 152 -3.06 -6.57 -14.69
C GLU A 152 -1.91 -7.48 -14.29
N LYS A 153 -0.67 -7.02 -14.45
CA LYS A 153 0.53 -7.81 -14.19
C LYS A 153 0.84 -7.96 -12.71
N ASN A 154 0.68 -6.90 -11.92
CA ASN A 154 1.27 -6.80 -10.58
C ASN A 154 0.27 -6.50 -9.46
N ALA A 155 -0.95 -5.99 -9.74
CA ALA A 155 -1.91 -5.73 -8.67
C ALA A 155 -2.69 -6.99 -8.32
N LEU A 156 -2.63 -7.40 -7.04
CA LEU A 156 -3.31 -8.59 -6.54
C LEU A 156 -4.57 -8.21 -5.77
N GLY A 157 -5.66 -8.95 -6.00
CA GLY A 157 -6.95 -8.68 -5.34
C GLY A 157 -7.77 -7.60 -6.01
N VAL A 158 -7.58 -7.39 -7.32
CA VAL A 158 -8.35 -6.43 -8.12
C VAL A 158 -9.80 -6.90 -8.30
N GLY A 159 -10.75 -6.03 -8.00
CA GLY A 159 -12.16 -6.13 -8.31
C GLY A 159 -12.47 -5.53 -9.69
N ARG A 160 -13.36 -4.56 -9.73
CA ARG A 160 -13.68 -3.78 -10.92
C ARG A 160 -12.69 -2.63 -11.08
N VAL A 161 -12.46 -2.19 -12.32
CA VAL A 161 -11.69 -0.98 -12.61
C VAL A 161 -12.64 0.09 -13.15
N PHE A 162 -12.66 1.24 -12.49
CA PHE A 162 -13.47 2.39 -12.86
C PHE A 162 -12.57 3.53 -13.32
N ILE A 163 -12.92 4.13 -14.46
CA ILE A 163 -12.33 5.37 -14.95
C ILE A 163 -13.39 6.44 -14.95
N ALA A 164 -13.24 7.46 -14.10
CA ALA A 164 -14.17 8.56 -13.99
C ALA A 164 -13.72 9.73 -14.88
N THR A 165 -14.37 9.91 -16.03
CA THR A 165 -14.07 10.94 -17.01
C THR A 165 -15.21 11.12 -17.98
N THR A 166 -15.31 12.27 -18.64
CA THR A 166 -16.19 12.50 -19.80
C THR A 166 -15.47 12.27 -21.13
N ASP A 167 -14.15 12.16 -21.11
CA ASP A 167 -13.31 11.98 -22.30
C ASP A 167 -12.49 10.68 -22.17
N ALA A 168 -13.18 9.56 -22.38
CA ALA A 168 -12.57 8.24 -22.25
C ALA A 168 -11.78 7.86 -23.51
N PRO A 169 -10.55 7.37 -23.37
CA PRO A 169 -9.79 6.87 -24.51
C PRO A 169 -10.52 5.76 -25.28
N GLU A 170 -10.57 5.85 -26.61
CA GLU A 170 -11.26 4.89 -27.48
C GLU A 170 -10.69 3.46 -27.39
N TRP A 171 -9.43 3.34 -26.99
CA TRP A 171 -8.74 2.06 -26.87
C TRP A 171 -9.08 1.26 -25.59
N LEU A 172 -9.89 1.82 -24.68
CA LEU A 172 -10.35 1.09 -23.49
C LEU A 172 -11.29 -0.05 -23.89
N SER A 173 -11.10 -1.22 -23.27
CA SER A 173 -11.98 -2.36 -23.44
C SER A 173 -13.20 -2.30 -22.50
N ASP A 174 -14.14 -3.23 -22.69
CA ASP A 174 -15.34 -3.36 -21.85
C ASP A 174 -15.04 -3.92 -20.45
N GLU A 175 -13.79 -4.36 -20.19
CA GLU A 175 -13.32 -4.76 -18.85
C GLU A 175 -13.14 -3.56 -17.90
N VAL A 176 -13.19 -2.33 -18.45
CA VAL A 176 -13.17 -1.08 -17.69
C VAL A 176 -14.55 -0.46 -17.67
N THR A 177 -15.02 -0.06 -16.51
CA THR A 177 -16.26 0.71 -16.39
C THR A 177 -15.96 2.20 -16.46
N VAL A 178 -16.29 2.83 -17.57
CA VAL A 178 -16.21 4.29 -17.71
C VAL A 178 -17.42 4.93 -17.03
N VAL A 179 -17.16 5.88 -16.13
CA VAL A 179 -18.19 6.63 -15.41
C VAL A 179 -18.12 8.09 -15.84
N PRO A 180 -19.10 8.60 -16.63
CA PRO A 180 -19.06 9.97 -17.12
C PRO A 180 -19.36 10.95 -15.98
N ILE A 181 -18.30 11.65 -15.54
CA ILE A 181 -18.35 12.71 -14.53
C ILE A 181 -17.47 13.86 -15.02
N ALA A 182 -18.10 15.02 -15.20
CA ALA A 182 -17.43 16.21 -15.72
C ALA A 182 -16.57 16.91 -14.66
N ASP A 183 -15.56 17.64 -15.12
CA ASP A 183 -14.79 18.57 -14.29
C ASP A 183 -15.60 19.87 -14.16
N ALA A 184 -16.34 20.01 -13.06
CA ALA A 184 -17.24 21.14 -12.81
C ALA A 184 -16.53 22.34 -12.15
N HIS A 185 -15.30 22.16 -11.63
CA HIS A 185 -14.56 23.16 -10.87
C HIS A 185 -13.30 23.58 -11.63
N THR A 186 -13.30 24.80 -12.15
CA THR A 186 -12.18 25.34 -12.96
C THR A 186 -10.95 25.64 -12.11
N ASP A 187 -11.15 26.05 -10.85
CA ASP A 187 -10.07 26.53 -9.98
C ASP A 187 -9.64 25.52 -8.91
N CYS A 188 -10.32 24.38 -8.84
CA CYS A 188 -10.04 23.35 -7.82
C CYS A 188 -9.99 21.93 -8.43
N LYS A 189 -8.82 21.55 -8.95
CA LYS A 189 -8.60 20.19 -9.51
C LYS A 189 -9.01 19.09 -8.52
N ASP A 190 -8.64 19.22 -7.24
CA ASP A 190 -8.96 18.19 -6.25
C ASP A 190 -10.47 18.07 -6.00
N ALA A 191 -11.24 19.15 -6.08
CA ALA A 191 -12.71 19.06 -5.98
C ALA A 191 -13.30 18.21 -7.10
N ASN A 192 -12.77 18.32 -8.33
CA ASN A 192 -13.16 17.44 -9.43
C ASN A 192 -12.78 15.98 -9.15
N LEU A 193 -11.59 15.72 -8.62
CA LEU A 193 -11.17 14.37 -8.25
C LEU A 193 -12.06 13.78 -7.15
N ILE A 194 -12.41 14.59 -6.14
CA ILE A 194 -13.34 14.18 -5.07
C ILE A 194 -14.71 13.84 -5.66
N ASP A 195 -15.30 14.73 -6.48
CA ASP A 195 -16.59 14.48 -7.12
C ASP A 195 -16.58 13.20 -7.97
N LYS A 196 -15.51 12.95 -8.72
CA LYS A 196 -15.32 11.73 -9.52
C LYS A 196 -15.30 10.48 -8.64
N VAL A 197 -14.53 10.48 -7.56
CA VAL A 197 -14.45 9.34 -6.64
C VAL A 197 -15.81 9.09 -5.97
N LEU A 198 -16.44 10.11 -5.40
CA LEU A 198 -17.74 10.00 -4.74
C LEU A 198 -18.83 9.53 -5.70
N GLY A 199 -18.86 10.09 -6.92
CA GLY A 199 -19.83 9.68 -7.93
C GLY A 199 -19.68 8.22 -8.36
N VAL A 200 -18.46 7.68 -8.46
CA VAL A 200 -18.22 6.26 -8.71
C VAL A 200 -18.73 5.41 -7.55
N ILE A 201 -18.38 5.78 -6.32
CA ILE A 201 -18.78 5.05 -5.11
C ILE A 201 -20.29 4.91 -5.04
N GLU A 202 -21.00 6.02 -5.19
CA GLU A 202 -22.46 6.07 -5.07
C GLU A 202 -23.16 5.33 -6.23
N LYS A 203 -22.75 5.59 -7.47
CA LYS A 203 -23.38 5.02 -8.66
C LYS A 203 -23.20 3.49 -8.78
N HIS A 204 -22.07 2.97 -8.32
CA HIS A 204 -21.71 1.57 -8.48
C HIS A 204 -21.66 0.77 -7.18
N ASN A 205 -22.09 1.38 -6.04
CA ASN A 205 -22.14 0.74 -4.73
C ASN A 205 -20.79 0.09 -4.36
N VAL A 206 -19.70 0.86 -4.56
CA VAL A 206 -18.36 0.43 -4.22
C VAL A 206 -18.24 0.25 -2.71
N LYS A 207 -17.66 -0.86 -2.26
CA LYS A 207 -17.51 -1.18 -0.82
C LYS A 207 -16.13 -0.80 -0.30
N ARG A 208 -15.12 -1.18 -1.06
CA ARG A 208 -13.72 -0.88 -0.80
C ARG A 208 -13.00 -0.59 -2.11
N PHE A 209 -12.04 0.29 -2.09
CA PHE A 209 -11.35 0.66 -3.32
C PHE A 209 -9.91 1.09 -3.07
N VAL A 210 -9.15 1.09 -4.14
CA VAL A 210 -7.87 1.79 -4.24
C VAL A 210 -8.06 2.99 -5.15
N PHE A 211 -7.72 4.16 -4.63
CA PHE A 211 -7.54 5.34 -5.47
C PHE A 211 -6.22 5.20 -6.23
N CYS A 212 -6.23 5.38 -7.54
CA CYS A 212 -5.03 5.46 -8.37
C CYS A 212 -5.07 6.73 -9.23
N ALA A 213 -3.98 7.47 -9.26
CA ALA A 213 -3.73 8.46 -10.31
C ALA A 213 -3.16 7.74 -11.55
N ASP A 214 -3.38 8.30 -12.73
CA ASP A 214 -2.96 7.72 -14.00
C ASP A 214 -1.44 7.70 -14.22
N ASP A 215 -0.71 8.51 -13.47
CA ASP A 215 0.74 8.68 -13.48
C ASP A 215 1.49 7.74 -12.51
N ASN A 216 0.93 6.56 -12.25
CA ASN A 216 1.53 5.55 -11.38
C ASN A 216 1.63 4.19 -12.08
N CYS A 217 2.58 3.34 -11.63
CA CYS A 217 2.62 1.94 -12.03
C CYS A 217 2.98 1.03 -10.85
N PHE A 218 2.38 -0.15 -10.83
CA PHE A 218 2.75 -1.26 -9.95
C PHE A 218 3.90 -2.03 -10.61
N VAL A 219 5.13 -1.83 -10.17
CA VAL A 219 6.31 -2.47 -10.79
C VAL A 219 6.70 -3.78 -10.13
N LYS A 220 6.13 -4.09 -8.97
CA LYS A 220 6.25 -5.39 -8.29
C LYS A 220 4.86 -5.91 -7.87
N PRO A 221 4.71 -7.25 -7.69
CA PRO A 221 3.48 -7.82 -7.18
C PRO A 221 3.06 -7.16 -5.87
N THR A 222 1.85 -6.57 -5.85
CA THR A 222 1.37 -5.77 -4.74
C THR A 222 -0.09 -6.10 -4.45
N ARG A 223 -0.38 -6.54 -3.25
CA ARG A 223 -1.77 -6.72 -2.80
C ARG A 223 -2.39 -5.37 -2.51
N LEU A 224 -3.55 -5.11 -3.08
CA LEU A 224 -4.23 -3.82 -2.95
C LEU A 224 -4.61 -3.51 -1.49
N ASP A 225 -5.03 -4.50 -0.72
CA ASP A 225 -5.43 -4.36 0.68
C ASP A 225 -4.24 -4.28 1.66
N SER A 226 -3.01 -4.47 1.18
CA SER A 226 -1.78 -4.31 1.94
C SER A 226 -1.05 -2.98 1.70
N ILE A 227 -1.56 -2.14 0.80
CA ILE A 227 -0.99 -0.81 0.58
C ILE A 227 -1.11 -0.01 1.88
N PRO A 228 0.00 0.40 2.50
CA PRO A 228 -0.03 1.13 3.76
C PRO A 228 -0.58 2.55 3.56
N LEU A 229 -0.98 3.16 4.65
CA LEU A 229 -1.23 4.59 4.66
C LEU A 229 0.09 5.34 4.44
N LEU A 230 0.14 6.16 3.41
CA LEU A 230 1.34 6.90 3.04
C LEU A 230 1.16 8.40 3.27
N TYR A 231 2.19 9.06 3.79
CA TYR A 231 2.22 10.52 3.89
C TYR A 231 3.37 11.11 3.06
N ASN A 232 3.21 12.35 2.65
CA ASN A 232 4.29 13.13 2.02
C ASN A 232 5.22 13.66 3.11
N PRO A 233 6.56 13.44 3.03
CA PRO A 233 7.50 13.80 4.08
C PRO A 233 7.70 15.31 4.28
N HIS A 234 7.16 16.15 3.38
CA HIS A 234 7.21 17.60 3.57
C HIS A 234 6.43 18.00 4.83
N LEU A 235 7.12 18.63 5.77
CA LEU A 235 6.53 19.13 7.00
C LEU A 235 5.58 20.30 6.72
N ARG A 236 4.52 20.40 7.51
CA ARG A 236 3.54 21.48 7.46
C ARG A 236 4.19 22.87 7.46
N GLU A 237 5.23 23.06 8.25
CA GLU A 237 5.96 24.33 8.38
C GLU A 237 6.73 24.76 7.12
N HIS A 238 6.94 23.84 6.18
CA HIS A 238 7.59 24.14 4.90
C HIS A 238 6.64 24.76 3.88
N PHE A 239 5.32 24.63 4.09
CA PHE A 239 4.35 25.24 3.18
C PHE A 239 4.23 26.74 3.44
N ARG A 240 4.22 27.52 2.37
CA ARG A 240 4.03 28.97 2.40
C ARG A 240 2.94 29.33 1.39
N THR A 241 2.26 30.45 1.63
CA THR A 241 1.35 31.01 0.64
C THR A 241 2.11 31.29 -0.65
N GLY A 242 1.56 30.85 -1.80
CA GLY A 242 2.26 30.97 -3.07
C GLY A 242 1.47 30.30 -4.20
N GLY A 243 1.72 29.24 -4.72
CA GLY A 243 0.98 28.58 -5.78
C GLY A 243 -0.36 28.00 -5.32
N THR A 244 -1.27 27.79 -6.27
CA THR A 244 -2.62 27.25 -6.04
C THR A 244 -2.61 25.97 -5.18
N TRP A 245 -1.68 25.06 -5.45
CA TRP A 245 -1.56 23.81 -4.71
C TRP A 245 -1.12 24.02 -3.26
N HIS A 246 -0.10 24.86 -3.00
CA HIS A 246 0.35 25.19 -1.63
C HIS A 246 -0.79 25.80 -0.79
N ASN A 247 -1.55 26.72 -1.40
CA ASN A 247 -2.70 27.35 -0.72
C ASN A 247 -3.76 26.30 -0.37
N ARG A 248 -3.99 25.32 -1.22
CA ARG A 248 -4.91 24.20 -0.95
C ARG A 248 -4.44 23.31 0.19
N VAL A 249 -3.16 22.95 0.22
CA VAL A 249 -2.55 22.20 1.34
C VAL A 249 -2.71 22.96 2.66
N LEU A 250 -2.40 24.26 2.69
CA LEU A 250 -2.56 25.09 3.87
C LEU A 250 -4.03 25.20 4.32
N ASN A 251 -4.96 25.34 3.37
CA ASN A 251 -6.39 25.34 3.64
C ASN A 251 -6.85 24.00 4.25
N THR A 252 -6.31 22.90 3.74
CA THR A 252 -6.61 21.54 4.26
C THR A 252 -6.09 21.37 5.68
N PHE A 253 -4.90 21.85 6.00
CA PHE A 253 -4.38 21.85 7.36
C PHE A 253 -5.25 22.69 8.31
N ALA A 254 -5.63 23.91 7.91
CA ALA A 254 -6.51 24.77 8.71
C ALA A 254 -7.89 24.13 8.95
N TRP A 255 -8.44 23.49 7.92
CA TRP A 255 -9.69 22.75 8.02
C TRP A 255 -9.60 21.54 8.97
N ALA A 256 -8.47 20.78 8.95
CA ALA A 256 -8.23 19.68 9.89
C ALA A 256 -8.08 20.19 11.34
N ASP A 257 -7.34 21.31 11.55
CA ASP A 257 -7.21 21.96 12.86
C ASP A 257 -8.58 22.36 13.43
N GLY A 258 -9.47 22.90 12.59
CA GLY A 258 -10.84 23.24 12.96
C GLY A 258 -11.68 22.03 13.43
N ARG A 259 -11.22 20.81 13.16
CA ARG A 259 -11.78 19.54 13.62
C ARG A 259 -11.04 18.95 14.82
N GLY A 260 -10.06 19.63 15.35
CA GLY A 260 -9.20 19.16 16.43
C GLY A 260 -8.15 18.15 16.00
N ILE A 261 -7.89 18.01 14.67
CA ILE A 261 -6.90 17.08 14.11
C ILE A 261 -5.70 17.89 13.62
N ARG A 262 -4.62 17.87 14.40
CA ARG A 262 -3.37 18.51 13.99
C ARG A 262 -2.53 17.56 13.16
N LEU A 263 -2.27 17.93 11.92
CA LEU A 263 -1.44 17.19 10.99
C LEU A 263 -0.08 17.85 10.86
N GLU A 264 1.00 17.06 10.95
CA GLU A 264 2.37 17.49 10.64
C GLU A 264 2.70 17.29 9.15
N HIS A 265 2.03 16.35 8.48
CA HIS A 265 2.20 15.99 7.09
C HIS A 265 0.85 15.92 6.38
N HIS A 266 0.85 16.04 5.06
CA HIS A 266 -0.33 15.77 4.25
C HIS A 266 -0.24 14.37 3.59
N PHE A 267 -1.40 13.84 3.17
CA PHE A 267 -1.49 12.48 2.61
C PHE A 267 -1.57 12.46 1.07
N ASP A 268 -1.40 13.59 0.42
CA ASP A 268 -1.43 13.71 -1.04
C ASP A 268 -0.06 13.33 -1.62
N THR A 269 0.14 12.02 -1.71
CA THR A 269 1.40 11.38 -2.08
C THR A 269 1.48 11.03 -3.57
N HIS A 270 0.40 11.25 -4.34
CA HIS A 270 0.26 10.72 -5.70
C HIS A 270 0.60 9.22 -5.80
N ALA A 271 0.35 8.47 -4.72
CA ALA A 271 0.49 7.02 -4.70
C ALA A 271 -0.89 6.37 -4.61
N PRO A 272 -1.06 5.14 -5.12
CA PRO A 272 -2.26 4.36 -4.85
C PRO A 272 -2.55 4.28 -3.35
N GLN A 273 -3.81 4.49 -2.95
CA GLN A 273 -4.23 4.46 -1.56
C GLN A 273 -5.48 3.61 -1.37
N PHE A 274 -5.44 2.69 -0.43
CA PHE A 274 -6.53 1.78 -0.13
C PHE A 274 -7.51 2.37 0.89
N PHE A 275 -8.81 2.21 0.63
CA PHE A 275 -9.93 2.60 1.48
C PHE A 275 -10.86 1.42 1.73
N ARG A 276 -11.07 1.09 3.00
CA ARG A 276 -11.83 -0.11 3.42
C ARG A 276 -13.33 0.09 3.42
N ASP A 277 -13.81 1.31 3.63
CA ASP A 277 -15.22 1.66 3.75
C ASP A 277 -15.54 2.87 2.88
N ALA A 278 -15.84 2.58 1.63
CA ALA A 278 -16.18 3.61 0.65
C ALA A 278 -17.52 4.30 0.96
N ALA A 279 -18.49 3.58 1.52
CA ALA A 279 -19.80 4.13 1.84
C ALA A 279 -19.70 5.20 2.94
N THR A 280 -19.02 4.88 4.04
CA THR A 280 -18.76 5.85 5.12
C THR A 280 -17.94 7.04 4.63
N LEU A 281 -16.94 6.82 3.76
CA LEU A 281 -16.19 7.92 3.16
C LEU A 281 -17.09 8.85 2.37
N ALA A 282 -17.94 8.31 1.50
CA ALA A 282 -18.85 9.11 0.67
C ALA A 282 -19.85 9.90 1.54
N GLU A 283 -20.48 9.24 2.53
CA GLU A 283 -21.41 9.88 3.45
C GLU A 283 -20.75 11.07 4.19
N ARG A 284 -19.57 10.87 4.77
CA ARG A 284 -18.85 11.90 5.51
C ARG A 284 -18.38 13.04 4.63
N MET A 285 -17.84 12.73 3.44
CA MET A 285 -17.36 13.73 2.49
C MET A 285 -18.47 14.62 1.95
N ARG A 286 -19.71 14.11 1.80
CA ARG A 286 -20.87 14.94 1.40
C ARG A 286 -21.23 16.02 2.41
N GLN A 287 -20.79 15.87 3.66
CA GLN A 287 -20.97 16.87 4.73
C GLN A 287 -19.85 17.90 4.80
N VAL A 288 -18.82 17.77 3.94
CA VAL A 288 -17.65 18.65 3.91
C VAL A 288 -17.76 19.63 2.76
N ASP A 289 -17.55 20.90 3.05
CA ASP A 289 -17.32 21.90 2.02
C ASP A 289 -15.85 21.84 1.54
N TYR A 290 -15.59 21.00 0.55
CA TYR A 290 -14.25 20.81 -0.03
C TYR A 290 -13.99 21.70 -1.24
N LYS A 291 -14.94 22.57 -1.59
CA LYS A 291 -14.93 23.38 -2.82
C LYS A 291 -14.62 24.85 -2.56
N SER A 292 -14.98 25.35 -1.38
CA SER A 292 -14.86 26.76 -1.02
C SER A 292 -13.41 27.20 -0.80
N GLY A 293 -13.13 28.44 -1.11
CA GLY A 293 -11.80 29.05 -0.96
C GLY A 293 -10.77 28.40 -1.87
N ALA A 294 -9.64 27.97 -1.33
CA ALA A 294 -8.62 27.25 -2.06
C ALA A 294 -8.99 25.78 -2.33
N GLY A 295 -10.10 25.29 -1.78
CA GLY A 295 -10.48 23.89 -1.76
C GLY A 295 -9.66 23.04 -0.79
N LEU A 296 -9.94 21.74 -0.75
CA LEU A 296 -9.19 20.77 0.05
C LEU A 296 -8.42 19.81 -0.86
N THR A 297 -7.27 19.33 -0.40
CA THR A 297 -6.55 18.26 -1.08
C THR A 297 -7.25 16.92 -0.82
N ILE A 298 -7.36 16.10 -1.87
CA ILE A 298 -8.22 14.92 -1.88
C ILE A 298 -7.84 13.87 -0.83
N MET A 299 -6.59 13.41 -0.82
CA MET A 299 -6.21 12.30 0.05
C MET A 299 -6.19 12.71 1.51
N THR A 300 -5.69 13.90 1.83
CA THR A 300 -5.70 14.42 3.19
C THR A 300 -7.13 14.60 3.71
N ALA A 301 -8.03 15.17 2.90
CA ALA A 301 -9.44 15.29 3.28
C ALA A 301 -10.08 13.92 3.56
N PHE A 302 -9.85 12.92 2.69
CA PHE A 302 -10.37 11.57 2.85
C PHE A 302 -9.88 10.93 4.15
N ARG A 303 -8.57 11.01 4.46
CA ARG A 303 -8.00 10.44 5.68
C ARG A 303 -8.52 11.11 6.95
N VAL A 304 -8.65 12.43 6.93
CA VAL A 304 -9.19 13.19 8.07
C VAL A 304 -10.65 12.81 8.36
N VAL A 305 -11.52 12.73 7.35
CA VAL A 305 -12.92 12.35 7.58
C VAL A 305 -13.08 10.89 8.02
N MET A 306 -12.16 10.02 7.59
CA MET A 306 -12.15 8.61 8.02
C MET A 306 -11.54 8.44 9.42
N GLY A 307 -10.82 9.42 9.95
CA GLY A 307 -10.05 9.30 11.19
C GLY A 307 -8.79 8.42 11.02
N GLU A 308 -8.32 8.26 9.80
CA GLU A 308 -7.18 7.41 9.44
C GLU A 308 -5.94 8.29 9.22
N VAL A 309 -5.38 8.84 10.28
CA VAL A 309 -4.22 9.74 10.20
C VAL A 309 -3.00 9.25 11.00
N GLU A 310 -3.17 8.16 11.74
CA GLU A 310 -2.12 7.54 12.54
C GLU A 310 -1.44 6.38 11.80
N HIS A 311 -0.22 6.03 12.22
CA HIS A 311 0.55 4.89 11.67
C HIS A 311 0.84 4.96 10.17
N ALA A 312 0.93 6.17 9.62
CA ALA A 312 1.32 6.36 8.23
C ALA A 312 2.83 6.21 8.04
N LEU A 313 3.23 5.73 6.85
CA LEU A 313 4.63 5.61 6.44
C LEU A 313 5.02 6.73 5.46
N PRO A 314 6.29 7.15 5.43
CA PRO A 314 6.76 8.04 4.39
C PRO A 314 6.53 7.42 3.00
N GLN A 315 6.02 8.19 2.05
CA GLN A 315 5.79 7.67 0.69
C GLN A 315 7.05 7.08 0.04
N GLY A 316 8.23 7.66 0.35
CA GLY A 316 9.51 7.20 -0.17
C GLY A 316 9.89 5.78 0.24
N ASP A 317 9.24 5.19 1.24
CA ASP A 317 9.45 3.79 1.62
C ASP A 317 8.74 2.81 0.69
N TRP A 318 7.70 3.27 -0.02
CA TRP A 318 6.84 2.46 -0.89
C TRP A 318 6.85 2.83 -2.36
N LYS A 319 7.19 4.09 -2.67
CA LYS A 319 7.11 4.65 -4.02
C LYS A 319 8.41 5.33 -4.40
N GLU A 320 8.89 5.06 -5.60
CA GLU A 320 9.88 5.90 -6.26
C GLU A 320 9.17 6.98 -7.07
N THR A 321 9.70 8.20 -7.05
CA THR A 321 9.10 9.34 -7.75
C THR A 321 10.08 9.91 -8.78
N TYR A 322 9.61 10.07 -10.01
CA TYR A 322 10.38 10.59 -11.14
C TYR A 322 9.79 11.92 -11.61
N GLU A 323 10.35 13.01 -11.14
CA GLU A 323 9.85 14.38 -11.41
C GLU A 323 10.72 15.18 -12.39
N HIS A 324 11.93 14.68 -12.67
CA HIS A 324 12.90 15.38 -13.51
C HIS A 324 13.37 14.48 -14.65
N GLN A 325 13.89 15.12 -15.71
CA GLN A 325 14.52 14.41 -16.80
C GLN A 325 15.70 13.58 -16.30
N CYS A 326 15.73 12.33 -16.69
CA CYS A 326 16.83 11.42 -16.43
C CYS A 326 18.00 11.72 -17.37
N GLU A 327 19.08 12.22 -16.84
CA GLU A 327 20.32 12.43 -17.62
C GLU A 327 21.15 11.16 -17.74
N ASP A 328 20.90 10.13 -16.91
CA ASP A 328 21.76 8.95 -16.83
C ASP A 328 20.95 7.64 -16.91
N ASN A 329 21.02 6.99 -18.06
CA ASN A 329 20.36 5.70 -18.33
C ASN A 329 20.86 4.54 -17.43
N ALA A 330 22.01 4.67 -16.78
CA ALA A 330 22.64 3.62 -16.01
C ALA A 330 22.00 3.39 -14.63
N ARG A 331 21.25 4.36 -14.10
CA ARG A 331 20.64 4.28 -12.75
C ARG A 331 19.30 3.55 -12.69
N PHE A 332 18.73 3.18 -13.84
CA PHE A 332 17.36 2.62 -13.90
C PHE A 332 17.33 1.13 -14.21
N THR A 333 18.28 0.36 -13.70
CA THR A 333 18.28 -1.07 -14.01
C THR A 333 17.20 -1.86 -13.28
N ASP A 334 16.90 -1.51 -12.01
CA ASP A 334 15.86 -2.19 -11.23
C ASP A 334 15.08 -1.21 -10.35
N PHE A 335 13.75 -1.30 -10.36
CA PHE A 335 12.91 -0.57 -9.43
C PHE A 335 13.01 -1.22 -8.05
N GLU A 336 13.43 -0.45 -7.04
CA GLU A 336 13.56 -0.96 -5.67
C GLU A 336 12.22 -1.06 -4.95
N LYS A 337 11.33 -0.11 -5.22
CA LYS A 337 10.02 -0.03 -4.58
C LYS A 337 8.92 -0.74 -5.39
N PRO A 338 7.81 -1.13 -4.76
CA PRO A 338 6.69 -1.78 -5.46
C PRO A 338 5.91 -0.84 -6.37
N LEU A 339 5.97 0.46 -6.11
CA LEU A 339 5.27 1.49 -6.87
C LEU A 339 6.24 2.52 -7.44
N ILE A 340 5.90 3.03 -8.59
CA ILE A 340 6.50 4.25 -9.14
C ILE A 340 5.42 5.28 -9.43
N GLY A 341 5.78 6.55 -9.31
CA GLY A 341 4.98 7.68 -9.77
C GLY A 341 5.87 8.65 -10.53
N TYR A 342 5.29 9.37 -11.48
CA TYR A 342 6.03 10.29 -12.32
C TYR A 342 5.13 11.47 -12.73
N ASN A 343 5.73 12.53 -13.18
CA ASN A 343 5.04 13.61 -13.87
C ASN A 343 5.41 13.60 -15.37
N ASP A 344 4.82 14.49 -16.15
CA ASP A 344 5.07 14.59 -17.60
C ASP A 344 6.57 14.68 -17.93
N ARG A 345 7.33 15.47 -17.17
CA ARG A 345 8.79 15.63 -17.38
C ARG A 345 9.57 14.35 -17.10
N GLY A 346 9.22 13.63 -16.03
CA GLY A 346 9.80 12.34 -15.71
C GLY A 346 9.44 11.28 -16.75
N PHE A 347 8.21 11.35 -17.29
CA PHE A 347 7.71 10.41 -18.29
C PHE A 347 8.36 10.58 -19.66
N GLU A 348 8.59 11.78 -20.12
CA GLU A 348 9.19 12.10 -21.43
C GLU A 348 10.59 11.55 -21.66
N THR A 349 11.20 10.97 -20.64
CA THR A 349 12.58 10.51 -20.65
C THR A 349 12.71 9.01 -20.93
N CYS A 350 13.85 8.44 -20.57
CA CYS A 350 14.11 6.99 -20.62
C CYS A 350 13.09 6.17 -19.83
N LEU A 351 12.38 6.75 -18.85
CA LEU A 351 11.37 6.06 -18.05
C LEU A 351 10.22 5.53 -18.93
N ARG A 352 9.72 6.33 -19.88
CA ARG A 352 8.65 5.91 -20.81
C ARG A 352 9.03 4.65 -21.59
N ALA A 353 10.20 4.68 -22.24
CA ALA A 353 10.67 3.52 -23.03
C ALA A 353 10.85 2.29 -22.16
N ARG A 354 11.34 2.47 -20.94
CA ARG A 354 11.55 1.40 -20.00
C ARG A 354 10.24 0.79 -19.48
N LEU A 355 9.26 1.62 -19.16
CA LEU A 355 7.94 1.13 -18.74
C LEU A 355 7.25 0.33 -19.86
N PHE A 356 7.36 0.78 -21.12
CA PHE A 356 6.88 -0.01 -22.24
C PHE A 356 7.66 -1.32 -22.43
N ALA A 357 8.94 -1.35 -22.13
CA ALA A 357 9.73 -2.59 -22.13
C ALA A 357 9.34 -3.54 -20.98
N LEU A 358 8.97 -2.99 -19.81
CA LEU A 358 8.51 -3.76 -18.65
C LEU A 358 7.07 -4.29 -18.84
N PHE A 359 6.23 -3.53 -19.55
CA PHE A 359 4.83 -3.82 -19.83
C PHE A 359 4.56 -3.80 -21.35
N PRO A 360 5.19 -4.71 -22.14
CA PRO A 360 5.06 -4.68 -23.60
C PRO A 360 3.69 -5.15 -24.07
N GLU A 361 3.08 -6.09 -23.32
CA GLU A 361 1.82 -6.72 -23.70
C GLU A 361 0.64 -5.80 -23.41
N ARG A 362 -0.34 -5.83 -24.32
CA ARG A 362 -1.63 -5.19 -24.04
C ARG A 362 -2.31 -5.87 -22.86
N SER A 363 -2.89 -5.09 -22.01
CA SER A 363 -3.72 -5.60 -20.92
C SER A 363 -5.13 -5.95 -21.42
N LYS A 364 -5.85 -6.78 -20.68
CA LYS A 364 -7.30 -7.02 -20.92
C LYS A 364 -8.14 -5.74 -20.90
N TYR A 365 -7.62 -4.67 -20.34
CA TYR A 365 -8.26 -3.35 -20.28
C TYR A 365 -8.11 -2.54 -21.57
N GLU A 366 -7.39 -3.07 -22.57
CA GLU A 366 -7.15 -2.46 -23.89
C GLU A 366 -7.83 -3.29 -25.00
N LYS A 367 -8.44 -2.59 -25.99
CA LYS A 367 -8.98 -3.22 -27.22
C LYS A 367 -7.88 -3.76 -28.11
#